data_0339b0a3c49bea2dc0fe596e78805fe3
#
_entry.id   0339b0a3c49bea2dc0fe596e78805fe3
#
_cell.length_a   1.000
_cell.length_b   1.000
_cell.length_c   1.000
_cell.angle_alpha   90.00
_cell.angle_beta   90.00
_cell.angle_gamma   90.00
#
_symmetry.space_group_name_H-M   'P 1'
#
loop_
_entity.id
_entity.type
_entity.pdbx_description
1 polymer ?
#
loop_
_entity_poly.entity_id
_entity_poly.type
_entity_poly.pdbx_seq_one_letter_code
_entity_poly.pdbx_strand_id
1 'polypeptide(L)'
;MLDTIRISAEQVAMLFVLIGLGVILRRLHIFEGKGISCVTDILFYIISPCIIIDRLVRTASENGANAFTVIGWSALAACIGFAVLLALVTLFFIGKHSKDINAVKYATIFANMGFMGIPLVEGILGPDAAAYVSVSVAVFTVLNFILGISLFTDDRKKLSSVILNPGTIAIIIALVLIVLPVDVYNNEVFGIVMKPINWLASAQTPMSMMLCGAILGGSTLKGLFKDKYIWISTGLRLVVLPAFTTAALLALPLIMPIPQDIVVAMSIAFACPSAVAGAMFAEKFGGNTDLLTKATAITTLLSIITIPLVCAACNMVYPM
;
A
#
# COMPACT_ATOMS: atom_id res chain seq x y z
N MET A 1 -17.68 -2.31 18.21
CA MET A 1 -17.90 -3.03 16.93
C MET A 1 -18.71 -2.22 15.90
N LEU A 2 -19.94 -1.77 16.21
CA LEU A 2 -20.73 -0.96 15.27
C LEU A 2 -20.05 0.37 14.95
N ASP A 3 -19.47 1.04 15.95
CA ASP A 3 -18.75 2.30 15.74
C ASP A 3 -17.49 2.12 14.87
N THR A 4 -16.73 1.04 15.08
CA THR A 4 -15.56 0.71 14.27
C THR A 4 -15.93 0.48 12.80
N ILE A 5 -17.02 -0.27 12.55
CA ILE A 5 -17.53 -0.49 11.19
C ILE A 5 -17.97 0.83 10.58
N ARG A 6 -18.65 1.70 11.34
CA ARG A 6 -19.08 3.01 10.87
C ARG A 6 -17.91 3.90 10.52
N ILE A 7 -16.92 4.03 11.42
CA ILE A 7 -15.71 4.84 11.18
C ILE A 7 -14.96 4.32 9.96
N SER A 8 -14.76 2.99 9.85
CA SER A 8 -14.09 2.39 8.69
C SER A 8 -14.84 2.66 7.39
N ALA A 9 -16.17 2.55 7.40
CA ALA A 9 -17.00 2.81 6.23
C ALA A 9 -16.97 4.30 5.82
N GLU A 10 -17.00 5.22 6.80
CA GLU A 10 -16.86 6.66 6.57
C GLU A 10 -15.50 6.99 5.94
N GLN A 11 -14.39 6.44 6.46
CA GLN A 11 -13.05 6.63 5.90
C GLN A 11 -12.96 6.10 4.46
N VAL A 12 -13.47 4.90 4.21
CA VAL A 12 -13.50 4.34 2.87
C VAL A 12 -14.35 5.22 1.94
N ALA A 13 -15.52 5.69 2.39
CA ALA A 13 -16.39 6.57 1.61
C ALA A 13 -15.69 7.89 1.23
N MET A 14 -14.95 8.52 2.15
CA MET A 14 -14.17 9.73 1.85
C MET A 14 -13.15 9.49 0.73
N LEU A 15 -12.44 8.35 0.76
CA LEU A 15 -11.50 7.98 -0.31
C LEU A 15 -12.23 7.79 -1.65
N PHE A 16 -13.45 7.22 -1.63
CA PHE A 16 -14.26 7.04 -2.84
C PHE A 16 -14.78 8.37 -3.43
N VAL A 17 -14.98 9.40 -2.64
CA VAL A 17 -15.27 10.75 -3.15
C VAL A 17 -14.10 11.26 -4.01
N LEU A 18 -12.88 11.10 -3.54
CA LEU A 18 -11.67 11.48 -4.31
C LEU A 18 -11.49 10.61 -5.56
N ILE A 19 -11.78 9.32 -5.47
CA ILE A 19 -11.79 8.41 -6.63
C ILE A 19 -12.84 8.89 -7.63
N GLY A 20 -14.05 9.22 -7.17
CA GLY A 20 -15.13 9.76 -8.02
C GLY A 20 -14.72 11.02 -8.75
N LEU A 21 -14.01 11.94 -8.07
CA LEU A 21 -13.45 13.14 -8.71
C LEU A 21 -12.46 12.75 -9.82
N GLY A 22 -11.59 11.78 -9.57
CA GLY A 22 -10.67 11.27 -10.59
C GLY A 22 -11.38 10.69 -11.82
N VAL A 23 -12.48 9.95 -11.62
CA VAL A 23 -13.34 9.44 -12.72
C VAL A 23 -13.94 10.61 -13.52
N ILE A 24 -14.42 11.66 -12.85
CA ILE A 24 -14.97 12.86 -13.50
C ILE A 24 -13.89 13.56 -14.33
N LEU A 25 -12.71 13.80 -13.76
CA LEU A 25 -11.58 14.42 -14.45
C LEU A 25 -11.15 13.63 -15.69
N ARG A 26 -11.22 12.31 -15.62
CA ARG A 26 -10.97 11.42 -16.77
C ARG A 26 -12.02 11.60 -17.86
N ARG A 27 -13.30 11.65 -17.49
CA ARG A 27 -14.40 11.85 -18.45
C ARG A 27 -14.40 13.24 -19.09
N LEU A 28 -13.88 14.24 -18.38
CA LEU A 28 -13.68 15.59 -18.90
C LEU A 28 -12.40 15.75 -19.74
N HIS A 29 -11.67 14.65 -20.00
CA HIS A 29 -10.40 14.65 -20.73
C HIS A 29 -9.28 15.52 -20.12
N ILE A 30 -9.45 15.94 -18.86
CA ILE A 30 -8.44 16.73 -18.12
C ILE A 30 -7.32 15.81 -17.62
N PHE A 31 -7.69 14.59 -17.17
CA PHE A 31 -6.77 13.65 -16.53
C PHE A 31 -6.67 12.36 -17.33
N GLU A 32 -5.95 12.40 -18.46
CA GLU A 32 -5.75 11.25 -19.33
C GLU A 32 -4.35 11.24 -19.98
N GLY A 33 -3.99 10.13 -20.61
CA GLY A 33 -2.76 9.96 -21.38
C GLY A 33 -1.51 10.40 -20.61
N LYS A 34 -0.81 11.40 -21.13
CA LYS A 34 0.41 11.96 -20.53
C LYS A 34 0.17 12.55 -19.12
N GLY A 35 -1.04 13.02 -18.82
CA GLY A 35 -1.39 13.54 -17.50
C GLY A 35 -1.37 12.47 -16.43
N ILE A 36 -1.91 11.28 -16.72
CA ILE A 36 -1.86 10.12 -15.83
C ILE A 36 -0.40 9.72 -15.57
N SER A 37 0.41 9.61 -16.63
CA SER A 37 1.83 9.27 -16.51
C SER A 37 2.59 10.28 -15.65
N CYS A 38 2.39 11.58 -15.91
CA CYS A 38 3.04 12.65 -15.16
C CYS A 38 2.70 12.62 -13.66
N VAL A 39 1.42 12.51 -13.31
CA VAL A 39 0.99 12.43 -11.90
C VAL A 39 1.50 11.15 -11.24
N THR A 40 1.55 10.05 -11.98
CA THR A 40 2.13 8.81 -11.52
C THR A 40 3.62 8.96 -11.21
N ASP A 41 4.37 9.60 -12.08
CA ASP A 41 5.80 9.86 -11.87
C ASP A 41 6.03 10.79 -10.67
N ILE A 42 5.24 11.85 -10.53
CA ILE A 42 5.29 12.75 -9.36
C ILE A 42 5.01 11.98 -8.06
N LEU A 43 3.95 11.17 -8.05
CA LEU A 43 3.63 10.34 -6.89
C LEU A 43 4.78 9.38 -6.54
N PHE A 44 5.36 8.76 -7.56
CA PHE A 44 6.34 7.71 -7.36
C PHE A 44 7.75 8.24 -7.02
N TYR A 45 8.20 9.29 -7.74
CA TYR A 45 9.57 9.81 -7.60
C TYR A 45 9.71 10.93 -6.57
N ILE A 46 8.63 11.61 -6.19
CA ILE A 46 8.68 12.77 -5.29
C ILE A 46 7.83 12.51 -4.04
N ILE A 47 6.53 12.30 -4.20
CA ILE A 47 5.58 12.28 -3.07
C ILE A 47 5.77 11.04 -2.20
N SER A 48 5.93 9.84 -2.81
CA SER A 48 6.14 8.60 -2.05
C SER A 48 7.46 8.59 -1.25
N PRO A 49 8.60 9.06 -1.76
CA PRO A 49 9.79 9.30 -0.95
C PRO A 49 9.55 10.27 0.20
N CYS A 50 8.87 11.38 -0.04
CA CYS A 50 8.58 12.37 0.99
C CYS A 50 7.73 11.79 2.14
N ILE A 51 6.69 10.99 1.85
CA ILE A 51 5.88 10.39 2.91
C ILE A 51 6.66 9.34 3.71
N ILE A 52 7.55 8.58 3.07
CA ILE A 52 8.41 7.62 3.78
C ILE A 52 9.33 8.38 4.76
N ILE A 53 9.99 9.45 4.32
CA ILE A 53 10.86 10.26 5.17
C ILE A 53 10.05 10.90 6.29
N ASP A 54 8.95 11.59 5.96
CA ASP A 54 8.10 12.30 6.93
C ASP A 54 7.63 11.36 8.04
N ARG A 55 7.05 10.21 7.68
CA ARG A 55 6.47 9.28 8.66
C ARG A 55 7.53 8.58 9.51
N LEU A 56 8.64 8.15 8.92
CA LEU A 56 9.71 7.49 9.70
C LEU A 56 10.39 8.45 10.67
N VAL A 57 10.74 9.67 10.23
CA VAL A 57 11.38 10.68 11.07
C VAL A 57 10.42 11.15 12.16
N ARG A 58 9.14 11.34 11.84
CA ARG A 58 8.10 11.69 12.79
C ARG A 58 7.92 10.59 13.84
N THR A 59 7.82 9.32 13.43
CA THR A 59 7.76 8.17 14.35
C THR A 59 8.94 8.17 15.32
N ALA A 60 10.13 8.49 14.83
CA ALA A 60 11.32 8.56 15.68
C ALA A 60 11.25 9.72 16.69
N SER A 61 10.79 10.89 16.26
CA SER A 61 10.61 12.05 17.14
C SER A 61 9.56 11.78 18.22
N GLU A 62 8.41 11.20 17.87
CA GLU A 62 7.30 10.91 18.78
C GLU A 62 7.62 9.77 19.77
N ASN A 63 8.37 8.75 19.36
CA ASN A 63 8.68 7.58 20.18
C ASN A 63 10.05 7.66 20.88
N GLY A 64 10.90 8.64 20.56
CA GLY A 64 12.19 8.85 21.19
C GLY A 64 13.06 7.58 21.23
N ALA A 65 13.48 7.16 22.42
CA ALA A 65 14.32 5.97 22.60
C ALA A 65 13.67 4.66 22.11
N ASN A 66 12.34 4.60 22.03
CA ASN A 66 11.60 3.41 21.59
C ASN A 66 11.40 3.36 20.06
N ALA A 67 11.81 4.38 19.32
CA ALA A 67 11.59 4.49 17.87
C ALA A 67 12.07 3.24 17.10
N PHE A 68 13.28 2.77 17.37
CA PHE A 68 13.84 1.59 16.72
C PHE A 68 13.06 0.31 17.06
N THR A 69 12.52 0.22 18.26
CA THR A 69 11.66 -0.91 18.67
C THR A 69 10.36 -0.91 17.89
N VAL A 70 9.70 0.24 17.77
CA VAL A 70 8.46 0.41 16.99
C VAL A 70 8.70 0.12 15.51
N ILE A 71 9.74 0.69 14.92
CA ILE A 71 10.13 0.43 13.53
C ILE A 71 10.44 -1.06 13.32
N GLY A 72 11.19 -1.66 14.25
CA GLY A 72 11.57 -3.07 14.19
C GLY A 72 10.37 -4.02 14.23
N TRP A 73 9.43 -3.81 15.16
CA TRP A 73 8.19 -4.59 15.23
C TRP A 73 7.31 -4.39 14.01
N SER A 74 7.20 -3.16 13.51
CA SER A 74 6.43 -2.87 12.31
C SER A 74 7.02 -3.53 11.07
N ALA A 75 8.35 -3.50 10.91
CA ALA A 75 9.04 -4.17 9.83
C ALA A 75 8.90 -5.70 9.91
N LEU A 76 9.01 -6.27 11.12
CA LEU A 76 8.83 -7.70 11.35
C LEU A 76 7.41 -8.15 10.99
N ALA A 77 6.39 -7.42 11.46
CA ALA A 77 4.99 -7.70 11.13
C ALA A 77 4.73 -7.62 9.62
N ALA A 78 5.32 -6.62 8.95
CA ALA A 78 5.24 -6.49 7.50
C ALA A 78 5.91 -7.67 6.78
N CYS A 79 7.11 -8.07 7.20
CA CYS A 79 7.82 -9.22 6.63
C CYS A 79 7.02 -10.53 6.80
N ILE A 80 6.43 -10.76 7.98
CA ILE A 80 5.58 -11.93 8.24
C ILE A 80 4.33 -11.88 7.34
N GLY A 81 3.65 -10.74 7.27
CA GLY A 81 2.49 -10.58 6.39
C GLY A 81 2.82 -10.90 4.93
N PHE A 82 3.91 -10.35 4.41
CA PHE A 82 4.36 -10.66 3.04
C PHE A 82 4.79 -12.11 2.87
N ALA A 83 5.45 -12.72 3.87
CA ALA A 83 5.82 -14.13 3.82
C ALA A 83 4.58 -15.03 3.72
N VAL A 84 3.53 -14.75 4.48
CA VAL A 84 2.24 -15.46 4.40
C VAL A 84 1.62 -15.30 3.00
N LEU A 85 1.57 -14.07 2.47
CA LEU A 85 1.05 -13.82 1.13
C LEU A 85 1.84 -14.58 0.05
N LEU A 86 3.16 -14.51 0.11
CA LEU A 86 4.03 -15.19 -0.85
C LEU A 86 3.88 -16.71 -0.77
N ALA A 87 3.81 -17.27 0.44
CA ALA A 87 3.61 -18.70 0.63
C ALA A 87 2.28 -19.16 0.03
N LEU A 88 1.18 -18.46 0.35
CA LEU A 88 -0.16 -18.80 -0.17
C LEU A 88 -0.22 -18.66 -1.69
N VAL A 89 0.25 -17.55 -2.26
CA VAL A 89 0.22 -17.34 -3.71
C VAL A 89 1.10 -18.36 -4.43
N THR A 90 2.26 -18.72 -3.87
CA THR A 90 3.11 -19.78 -4.43
C THR A 90 2.37 -21.12 -4.41
N LEU A 91 1.70 -21.47 -3.32
CA LEU A 91 0.92 -22.72 -3.22
C LEU A 91 -0.23 -22.76 -4.24
N PHE A 92 -0.98 -21.66 -4.41
CA PHE A 92 -2.10 -21.60 -5.38
C PHE A 92 -1.65 -21.68 -6.84
N PHE A 93 -0.43 -21.23 -7.15
CA PHE A 93 0.07 -21.13 -8.52
C PHE A 93 1.35 -21.89 -8.76
N ILE A 94 1.56 -23.04 -8.07
CA ILE A 94 2.72 -23.93 -8.27
C ILE A 94 2.81 -24.33 -9.76
N GLY A 95 3.98 -24.11 -10.34
CA GLY A 95 4.28 -24.50 -11.73
C GLY A 95 3.48 -23.75 -12.81
N LYS A 96 2.65 -22.77 -12.43
CA LYS A 96 1.86 -22.00 -13.39
C LYS A 96 2.56 -20.67 -13.70
N HIS A 97 2.86 -20.47 -14.99
CA HIS A 97 3.51 -19.27 -15.50
C HIS A 97 2.84 -18.86 -16.81
N SER A 98 2.28 -17.67 -16.84
CA SER A 98 1.81 -16.97 -18.03
C SER A 98 1.70 -15.48 -17.70
N LYS A 99 1.58 -14.61 -18.71
CA LYS A 99 1.37 -13.18 -18.49
C LYS A 99 0.17 -12.89 -17.57
N ASP A 100 -0.93 -13.62 -17.77
CA ASP A 100 -2.16 -13.48 -16.98
C ASP A 100 -1.95 -13.97 -15.54
N ILE A 101 -1.35 -15.15 -15.37
CA ILE A 101 -1.07 -15.70 -14.03
C ILE A 101 -0.09 -14.82 -13.26
N ASN A 102 0.93 -14.27 -13.91
CA ASN A 102 1.87 -13.36 -13.27
C ASN A 102 1.19 -12.03 -12.88
N ALA A 103 0.26 -11.53 -13.70
CA ALA A 103 -0.58 -10.40 -13.34
C ALA A 103 -1.50 -10.71 -12.13
N VAL A 104 -2.11 -11.91 -12.08
CA VAL A 104 -2.89 -12.36 -10.91
C VAL A 104 -2.01 -12.47 -9.68
N LYS A 105 -0.82 -13.08 -9.77
CA LYS A 105 0.14 -13.14 -8.66
C LYS A 105 0.47 -11.75 -8.13
N TYR A 106 0.76 -10.81 -9.02
CA TYR A 106 1.04 -9.43 -8.63
C TYR A 106 -0.16 -8.79 -7.93
N ALA A 107 -1.35 -8.83 -8.55
CA ALA A 107 -2.57 -8.25 -8.00
C ALA A 107 -2.94 -8.83 -6.62
N THR A 108 -2.57 -10.08 -6.36
CA THR A 108 -2.85 -10.75 -5.08
C THR A 108 -1.79 -10.48 -4.02
N ILE A 109 -0.51 -10.41 -4.35
CA ILE A 109 0.57 -10.15 -3.38
C ILE A 109 0.59 -8.69 -2.94
N PHE A 110 0.54 -7.77 -3.89
CA PHE A 110 0.79 -6.36 -3.65
C PHE A 110 -0.48 -5.58 -3.36
N ALA A 111 -0.67 -5.21 -2.08
CA ALA A 111 -1.75 -4.37 -1.61
C ALA A 111 -1.51 -2.89 -1.89
N ASN A 112 -2.56 -2.11 -2.05
CA ASN A 112 -2.50 -0.65 -2.15
C ASN A 112 -2.31 0.01 -0.77
N MET A 113 -1.35 -0.53 0.02
CA MET A 113 -1.14 -0.08 1.39
C MET A 113 -0.53 1.33 1.48
N GLY A 114 0.28 1.74 0.49
CA GLY A 114 0.88 3.07 0.46
C GLY A 114 -0.16 4.17 0.16
N PHE A 115 -0.98 3.98 -0.88
CA PHE A 115 -1.89 5.01 -1.32
C PHE A 115 -3.25 4.99 -0.60
N MET A 116 -3.72 3.82 -0.19
CA MET A 116 -5.00 3.65 0.50
C MET A 116 -4.83 3.24 1.95
N GLY A 117 -3.84 2.38 2.26
CA GLY A 117 -3.66 1.83 3.60
C GLY A 117 -3.25 2.88 4.62
N ILE A 118 -2.28 3.76 4.32
CA ILE A 118 -1.85 4.82 5.22
C ILE A 118 -3.02 5.72 5.64
N PRO A 119 -3.74 6.40 4.72
CA PRO A 119 -4.83 7.29 5.10
C PRO A 119 -6.01 6.55 5.77
N LEU A 120 -6.24 5.31 5.38
CA LEU A 120 -7.28 4.49 5.99
C LEU A 120 -6.95 4.17 7.45
N VAL A 121 -5.75 3.70 7.73
CA VAL A 121 -5.30 3.37 9.08
C VAL A 121 -5.19 4.62 9.95
N GLU A 122 -4.70 5.74 9.41
CA GLU A 122 -4.67 7.04 10.07
C GLU A 122 -6.08 7.49 10.49
N GLY A 123 -7.06 7.33 9.62
CA GLY A 123 -8.44 7.72 9.90
C GLY A 123 -9.17 6.81 10.90
N ILE A 124 -8.76 5.54 11.03
CA ILE A 124 -9.39 4.56 11.93
C ILE A 124 -8.70 4.50 13.29
N LEU A 125 -7.37 4.49 13.30
CA LEU A 125 -6.54 4.22 14.48
C LEU A 125 -5.70 5.43 14.92
N GLY A 126 -5.71 6.52 14.15
CA GLY A 126 -4.93 7.71 14.42
C GLY A 126 -3.57 7.78 13.74
N PRO A 127 -2.86 8.93 13.87
CA PRO A 127 -1.62 9.21 13.16
C PRO A 127 -0.47 8.27 13.51
N ASP A 128 -0.38 7.80 14.76
CA ASP A 128 0.68 6.89 15.21
C ASP A 128 0.61 5.55 14.46
N ALA A 129 -0.60 5.04 14.24
CA ALA A 129 -0.80 3.80 13.49
C ALA A 129 -0.43 3.94 12.00
N ALA A 130 -0.58 5.13 11.43
CA ALA A 130 -0.12 5.43 10.06
C ALA A 130 1.41 5.29 9.94
N ALA A 131 2.14 5.59 11.00
CA ALA A 131 3.58 5.39 11.04
C ALA A 131 3.97 3.92 10.90
N TYR A 132 3.27 3.01 11.56
CA TYR A 132 3.50 1.56 11.44
C TYR A 132 3.30 1.09 9.99
N VAL A 133 2.22 1.52 9.35
CA VAL A 133 1.95 1.20 7.94
C VAL A 133 3.02 1.79 7.02
N SER A 134 3.56 2.96 7.33
CA SER A 134 4.63 3.59 6.52
C SER A 134 5.91 2.76 6.52
N VAL A 135 6.24 2.10 7.65
CA VAL A 135 7.33 1.12 7.70
C VAL A 135 7.02 -0.07 6.79
N SER A 136 5.77 -0.55 6.78
CA SER A 136 5.39 -1.65 5.88
C SER A 136 5.44 -1.26 4.41
N VAL A 137 5.17 0.00 4.07
CA VAL A 137 5.33 0.54 2.71
C VAL A 137 6.80 0.53 2.28
N ALA A 138 7.74 0.76 3.21
CA ALA A 138 9.16 0.61 2.92
C ALA A 138 9.50 -0.84 2.55
N VAL A 139 9.04 -1.82 3.32
CA VAL A 139 9.20 -3.27 3.02
C VAL A 139 8.50 -3.61 1.69
N PHE A 140 7.27 -3.15 1.51
CA PHE A 140 6.53 -3.29 0.25
C PHE A 140 7.33 -2.77 -0.94
N THR A 141 7.94 -1.58 -0.83
CA THR A 141 8.69 -0.96 -1.91
C THR A 141 9.85 -1.85 -2.34
N VAL A 142 10.64 -2.34 -1.41
CA VAL A 142 11.75 -3.27 -1.71
C VAL A 142 11.24 -4.54 -2.39
N LEU A 143 10.22 -5.18 -1.81
CA LEU A 143 9.65 -6.42 -2.36
C LEU A 143 8.99 -6.20 -3.73
N ASN A 144 8.32 -5.08 -3.92
CA ASN A 144 7.67 -4.73 -5.18
C ASN A 144 8.68 -4.56 -6.32
N PHE A 145 9.82 -3.94 -6.04
CA PHE A 145 10.89 -3.82 -7.03
C PHE A 145 11.59 -5.16 -7.30
N ILE A 146 11.83 -5.97 -6.29
CA ILE A 146 12.52 -7.27 -6.46
C ILE A 146 11.57 -8.30 -7.08
N LEU A 147 10.47 -8.60 -6.39
CA LEU A 147 9.55 -9.67 -6.77
C LEU A 147 8.54 -9.19 -7.81
N GLY A 148 8.02 -7.95 -7.68
CA GLY A 148 7.05 -7.41 -8.61
C GLY A 148 7.60 -7.32 -10.04
N ILE A 149 8.83 -6.84 -10.22
CA ILE A 149 9.48 -6.79 -11.52
C ILE A 149 9.79 -8.19 -12.03
N SER A 150 10.27 -9.10 -11.17
CA SER A 150 10.60 -10.47 -11.58
C SER A 150 9.39 -11.27 -12.11
N LEU A 151 8.17 -10.87 -11.76
CA LEU A 151 6.95 -11.47 -12.33
C LEU A 151 6.75 -11.10 -13.81
N PHE A 152 7.32 -9.97 -14.27
CA PHE A 152 7.07 -9.47 -15.63
C PHE A 152 8.29 -9.55 -16.53
N THR A 153 9.50 -9.73 -16.00
CA THR A 153 10.73 -9.82 -16.81
C THR A 153 11.75 -10.75 -16.20
N ASP A 154 12.45 -11.48 -17.05
CA ASP A 154 13.59 -12.32 -16.67
C ASP A 154 14.93 -11.57 -16.76
N ASP A 155 14.91 -10.29 -17.14
CA ASP A 155 16.12 -9.48 -17.32
C ASP A 155 16.73 -9.05 -15.99
N ARG A 156 17.77 -9.78 -15.55
CA ARG A 156 18.49 -9.52 -14.30
C ARG A 156 19.17 -8.13 -14.23
N LYS A 157 19.48 -7.51 -15.37
CA LYS A 157 20.07 -6.16 -15.39
C LYS A 157 19.05 -5.10 -14.95
N LYS A 158 17.76 -5.32 -15.23
CA LYS A 158 16.70 -4.47 -14.72
C LYS A 158 16.49 -4.63 -13.22
N LEU A 159 16.88 -5.77 -12.66
CA LEU A 159 16.81 -6.02 -11.21
C LEU A 159 17.89 -5.25 -10.42
N SER A 160 19.07 -5.01 -10.99
CA SER A 160 20.14 -4.25 -10.32
C SER A 160 19.83 -2.76 -10.14
N SER A 161 18.96 -2.19 -11.00
CA SER A 161 18.46 -0.81 -10.85
C SER A 161 17.49 -0.64 -9.68
N VAL A 162 17.07 -1.73 -9.05
CA VAL A 162 16.14 -1.78 -7.93
C VAL A 162 16.73 -1.16 -6.65
N ILE A 163 18.03 -1.31 -6.44
CA ILE A 163 18.70 -0.85 -5.21
C ILE A 163 18.68 0.67 -5.08
N LEU A 164 18.67 1.39 -6.21
CA LEU A 164 18.69 2.86 -6.27
C LEU A 164 17.31 3.45 -6.63
N ASN A 165 16.22 2.80 -6.25
CA ASN A 165 14.91 3.39 -6.44
C ASN A 165 14.63 4.50 -5.41
N PRO A 166 13.76 5.47 -5.73
CA PRO A 166 13.48 6.62 -4.85
C PRO A 166 13.00 6.22 -3.46
N GLY A 167 12.24 5.13 -3.34
CA GLY A 167 11.76 4.63 -2.05
C GLY A 167 12.88 4.08 -1.17
N THR A 168 13.82 3.32 -1.74
CA THR A 168 15.00 2.81 -0.99
C THR A 168 15.90 3.97 -0.55
N ILE A 169 16.11 4.95 -1.42
CA ILE A 169 16.88 6.17 -1.09
C ILE A 169 16.18 6.91 0.07
N ALA A 170 14.86 7.06 0.03
CA ALA A 170 14.08 7.70 1.09
C ALA A 170 14.21 6.98 2.44
N ILE A 171 14.19 5.63 2.44
CA ILE A 171 14.42 4.83 3.64
C ILE A 171 15.81 5.11 4.22
N ILE A 172 16.85 5.09 3.38
CA ILE A 172 18.23 5.36 3.82
C ILE A 172 18.34 6.77 4.40
N ILE A 173 17.77 7.77 3.72
CA ILE A 173 17.76 9.16 4.21
C ILE A 173 17.05 9.23 5.56
N ALA A 174 15.87 8.63 5.69
CA ALA A 174 15.11 8.64 6.93
C ALA A 174 15.90 7.98 8.08
N LEU A 175 16.52 6.81 7.84
CA LEU A 175 17.34 6.14 8.86
C LEU A 175 18.56 6.98 9.28
N VAL A 176 19.23 7.65 8.33
CA VAL A 176 20.33 8.58 8.64
C VAL A 176 19.82 9.73 9.52
N LEU A 177 18.67 10.34 9.18
CA LEU A 177 18.09 11.43 9.97
C LEU A 177 17.69 10.99 11.39
N ILE A 178 17.20 9.76 11.55
CA ILE A 178 16.78 9.19 12.84
C ILE A 178 18.00 8.97 13.78
N VAL A 179 19.16 8.64 13.22
CA VAL A 179 20.39 8.40 14.00
C VAL A 179 21.06 9.70 14.46
N LEU A 180 20.70 10.84 13.87
CA LEU A 180 21.27 12.12 14.31
C LEU A 180 20.91 12.41 15.77
N PRO A 181 21.83 12.97 16.57
CA PRO A 181 21.62 13.30 17.99
C PRO A 181 20.76 14.58 18.16
N VAL A 182 19.82 14.79 17.27
CA VAL A 182 18.95 15.99 17.21
C VAL A 182 17.55 15.54 16.83
N ASP A 183 16.53 16.07 17.47
CA ASP A 183 15.16 15.91 17.02
C ASP A 183 14.93 16.68 15.71
N VAL A 184 15.17 15.99 14.61
CA VAL A 184 15.09 16.55 13.25
C VAL A 184 13.70 17.12 12.95
N TYR A 185 12.65 16.50 13.48
CA TYR A 185 11.28 16.89 13.17
C TYR A 185 10.86 18.20 13.82
N ASN A 186 11.30 18.44 15.06
CA ASN A 186 10.96 19.63 15.83
C ASN A 186 12.08 20.70 15.84
N ASN A 187 13.19 20.47 15.14
CA ASN A 187 14.31 21.41 15.08
C ASN A 187 14.04 22.52 14.06
N GLU A 188 14.27 23.78 14.43
CA GLU A 188 14.01 24.95 13.57
C GLU A 188 14.82 24.90 12.25
N VAL A 189 16.10 24.50 12.31
CA VAL A 189 16.98 24.46 11.14
C VAL A 189 16.52 23.37 10.17
N PHE A 190 16.27 22.15 10.67
CA PHE A 190 15.75 21.06 9.85
C PHE A 190 14.31 21.29 9.39
N GLY A 191 13.53 22.10 10.12
CA GLY A 191 12.17 22.48 9.77
C GLY A 191 12.05 23.17 8.41
N ILE A 192 13.10 23.82 7.93
CA ILE A 192 13.17 24.42 6.58
C ILE A 192 13.00 23.35 5.50
N VAL A 193 13.51 22.14 5.74
CA VAL A 193 13.43 21.01 4.79
C VAL A 193 12.26 20.10 5.11
N MET A 194 11.99 19.85 6.40
CA MET A 194 10.92 18.92 6.81
C MET A 194 9.52 19.45 6.53
N LYS A 195 9.28 20.77 6.63
CA LYS A 195 7.97 21.37 6.29
C LYS A 195 7.57 21.15 4.83
N PRO A 196 8.39 21.46 3.82
CA PRO A 196 8.10 21.11 2.42
C PRO A 196 7.91 19.60 2.19
N ILE A 197 8.70 18.74 2.85
CA ILE A 197 8.54 17.29 2.77
C ILE A 197 7.16 16.88 3.30
N ASN A 198 6.73 17.44 4.43
CA ASN A 198 5.40 17.17 5.00
C ASN A 198 4.26 17.66 4.08
N TRP A 199 4.39 18.83 3.46
CA TRP A 199 3.39 19.33 2.48
C TRP A 199 3.27 18.39 1.28
N LEU A 200 4.37 17.92 0.74
CA LEU A 200 4.38 16.94 -0.35
C LEU A 200 3.80 15.61 0.11
N ALA A 201 4.17 15.12 1.28
CA ALA A 201 3.63 13.92 1.88
C ALA A 201 2.09 14.00 2.02
N SER A 202 1.56 15.14 2.47
CA SER A 202 0.13 15.37 2.63
C SER A 202 -0.65 15.34 1.31
N ALA A 203 -0.01 15.62 0.19
CA ALA A 203 -0.61 15.53 -1.13
C ALA A 203 -0.82 14.08 -1.62
N GLN A 204 -0.21 13.08 -0.97
CA GLN A 204 -0.26 11.69 -1.41
C GLN A 204 -1.69 11.16 -1.51
N THR A 205 -2.48 11.28 -0.46
CA THR A 205 -3.85 10.76 -0.42
C THR A 205 -4.73 11.34 -1.54
N PRO A 206 -4.91 12.67 -1.66
CA PRO A 206 -5.79 13.20 -2.69
C PRO A 206 -5.28 12.89 -4.10
N MET A 207 -4.00 13.02 -4.37
CA MET A 207 -3.46 12.79 -5.70
C MET A 207 -3.54 11.32 -6.11
N SER A 208 -3.22 10.39 -5.20
CA SER A 208 -3.26 8.95 -5.49
C SER A 208 -4.68 8.43 -5.69
N MET A 209 -5.66 8.94 -4.91
CA MET A 209 -7.06 8.55 -5.07
C MET A 209 -7.66 9.12 -6.36
N MET A 210 -7.35 10.36 -6.72
CA MET A 210 -7.74 10.91 -8.02
C MET A 210 -7.09 10.15 -9.18
N LEU A 211 -5.81 9.78 -9.06
CA LEU A 211 -5.13 8.95 -10.05
C LEU A 211 -5.82 7.58 -10.20
N CYS A 212 -6.13 6.93 -9.08
CA CYS A 212 -6.89 5.67 -9.07
C CYS A 212 -8.22 5.85 -9.82
N GLY A 213 -8.97 6.92 -9.52
CA GLY A 213 -10.22 7.26 -10.20
C GLY A 213 -10.04 7.50 -11.71
N ALA A 214 -8.98 8.20 -12.12
CA ALA A 214 -8.71 8.45 -13.54
C ALA A 214 -8.38 7.15 -14.30
N ILE A 215 -7.64 6.23 -13.68
CA ILE A 215 -7.36 4.90 -14.24
C ILE A 215 -8.65 4.09 -14.36
N LEU A 216 -9.48 4.07 -13.29
CA LEU A 216 -10.80 3.42 -13.30
C LEU A 216 -11.72 3.97 -14.39
N GLY A 217 -11.82 5.30 -14.49
CA GLY A 217 -12.67 5.99 -15.47
C GLY A 217 -12.25 5.78 -16.92
N GLY A 218 -10.98 5.42 -17.15
CA GLY A 218 -10.45 5.09 -18.48
C GLY A 218 -10.53 3.60 -18.84
N SER A 219 -10.79 2.73 -17.86
CA SER A 219 -10.91 1.29 -18.12
C SER A 219 -12.22 0.94 -18.79
N THR A 220 -12.18 0.11 -19.83
CA THR A 220 -13.39 -0.45 -20.42
C THR A 220 -13.91 -1.57 -19.50
N LEU A 221 -15.04 -1.32 -18.85
CA LEU A 221 -15.72 -2.33 -18.02
C LEU A 221 -16.29 -3.50 -18.85
N LYS A 222 -16.23 -3.42 -20.20
CA LYS A 222 -16.64 -4.50 -21.09
C LYS A 222 -15.76 -5.72 -20.88
N GLY A 223 -16.37 -6.85 -20.59
CA GLY A 223 -15.68 -8.12 -20.35
C GLY A 223 -15.18 -8.33 -18.91
N LEU A 224 -15.30 -7.32 -18.04
CA LEU A 224 -14.89 -7.37 -16.64
C LEU A 224 -15.46 -8.61 -15.91
N PHE A 225 -16.75 -8.89 -16.12
CA PHE A 225 -17.43 -10.00 -15.46
C PHE A 225 -17.17 -11.38 -16.10
N LYS A 226 -16.56 -11.43 -17.29
CA LYS A 226 -16.31 -12.67 -18.03
C LYS A 226 -14.90 -13.24 -17.81
N ASP A 227 -13.95 -12.43 -17.34
CA ASP A 227 -12.58 -12.86 -17.17
C ASP A 227 -12.40 -13.53 -15.80
N LYS A 228 -12.18 -14.85 -15.83
CA LYS A 228 -11.95 -15.68 -14.63
C LYS A 228 -10.75 -15.21 -13.80
N TYR A 229 -9.70 -14.68 -14.42
CA TYR A 229 -8.50 -14.26 -13.73
C TYR A 229 -8.73 -13.02 -12.85
N ILE A 230 -9.63 -12.13 -13.29
CA ILE A 230 -10.04 -10.97 -12.48
C ILE A 230 -10.76 -11.45 -11.21
N TRP A 231 -11.69 -12.40 -11.32
CA TRP A 231 -12.43 -12.92 -10.17
C TRP A 231 -11.55 -13.77 -9.25
N ILE A 232 -10.60 -14.54 -9.80
CA ILE A 232 -9.61 -15.28 -9.00
C ILE A 232 -8.76 -14.30 -8.20
N SER A 233 -8.21 -13.25 -8.84
CA SER A 233 -7.41 -12.24 -8.14
C SER A 233 -8.22 -11.49 -7.09
N THR A 234 -9.48 -11.15 -7.39
CA THR A 234 -10.39 -10.46 -6.48
C THR A 234 -10.71 -11.30 -5.25
N GLY A 235 -11.11 -12.55 -5.43
CA GLY A 235 -11.43 -13.46 -4.33
C GLY A 235 -10.21 -13.75 -3.44
N LEU A 236 -9.07 -14.01 -4.06
CA LEU A 236 -7.81 -14.17 -3.33
C LEU A 236 -7.44 -12.89 -2.57
N ARG A 237 -7.47 -11.72 -3.21
CA ARG A 237 -7.01 -10.46 -2.65
C ARG A 237 -7.89 -9.93 -1.53
N LEU A 238 -9.22 -10.02 -1.66
CA LEU A 238 -10.16 -9.40 -0.74
C LEU A 238 -10.68 -10.36 0.35
N VAL A 239 -10.55 -11.67 0.15
CA VAL A 239 -11.12 -12.66 1.10
C VAL A 239 -10.02 -13.59 1.63
N VAL A 240 -9.41 -14.40 0.76
CA VAL A 240 -8.52 -15.47 1.20
C VAL A 240 -7.27 -14.90 1.88
N LEU A 241 -6.55 -14.03 1.17
CA LEU A 241 -5.28 -13.50 1.69
C LEU A 241 -5.48 -12.63 2.94
N PRO A 242 -6.44 -11.68 3.01
CA PRO A 242 -6.71 -10.95 4.24
C PRO A 242 -7.08 -11.86 5.41
N ALA A 243 -7.87 -12.90 5.19
CA ALA A 243 -8.25 -13.84 6.26
C ALA A 243 -7.01 -14.52 6.87
N PHE A 244 -6.12 -15.07 6.04
CA PHE A 244 -4.92 -15.74 6.52
C PHE A 244 -3.88 -14.77 7.09
N THR A 245 -3.65 -13.61 6.45
CA THR A 245 -2.68 -12.63 6.94
C THR A 245 -3.14 -11.99 8.24
N THR A 246 -4.42 -11.61 8.34
CA THR A 246 -5.00 -11.07 9.59
C THR A 246 -4.91 -12.12 10.70
N ALA A 247 -5.30 -13.37 10.45
CA ALA A 247 -5.19 -14.43 11.46
C ALA A 247 -3.74 -14.63 11.91
N ALA A 248 -2.79 -14.65 11.00
CA ALA A 248 -1.37 -14.79 11.31
C ALA A 248 -0.85 -13.60 12.13
N LEU A 249 -1.18 -12.37 11.73
CA LEU A 249 -0.75 -11.15 12.42
C LEU A 249 -1.35 -11.04 13.81
N LEU A 250 -2.67 -11.27 13.96
CA LEU A 250 -3.36 -11.20 15.27
C LEU A 250 -2.91 -12.31 16.22
N ALA A 251 -2.29 -13.38 15.73
CA ALA A 251 -1.70 -14.42 16.57
C ALA A 251 -0.29 -14.05 17.10
N LEU A 252 0.39 -13.06 16.52
CA LEU A 252 1.76 -12.70 16.91
C LEU A 252 1.89 -12.28 18.39
N PRO A 253 0.99 -11.46 18.96
CA PRO A 253 1.08 -11.08 20.37
C PRO A 253 0.98 -12.26 21.35
N LEU A 254 0.52 -13.42 20.90
CA LEU A 254 0.48 -14.65 21.71
C LEU A 254 1.83 -15.34 21.86
N ILE A 255 2.76 -15.09 20.94
CA ILE A 255 4.06 -15.78 20.85
C ILE A 255 5.25 -14.83 20.98
N MET A 256 5.07 -13.52 20.81
CA MET A 256 6.13 -12.52 20.93
C MET A 256 5.57 -11.19 21.45
N PRO A 257 6.39 -10.35 22.11
CA PRO A 257 5.93 -9.10 22.74
C PRO A 257 5.76 -7.96 21.72
N ILE A 258 4.98 -8.20 20.65
CA ILE A 258 4.65 -7.19 19.65
C ILE A 258 3.41 -6.39 20.11
N PRO A 259 3.40 -5.05 20.03
CA PRO A 259 2.25 -4.23 20.33
C PRO A 259 1.02 -4.58 19.47
N GLN A 260 -0.15 -4.67 20.10
CA GLN A 260 -1.41 -5.02 19.43
C GLN A 260 -1.78 -4.02 18.33
N ASP A 261 -1.54 -2.72 18.58
CA ASP A 261 -1.83 -1.65 17.62
C ASP A 261 -1.08 -1.85 16.29
N ILE A 262 0.18 -2.34 16.35
CA ILE A 262 0.97 -2.64 15.16
C ILE A 262 0.31 -3.76 14.34
N VAL A 263 -0.08 -4.86 14.98
CA VAL A 263 -0.67 -5.99 14.23
C VAL A 263 -2.06 -5.67 13.68
N VAL A 264 -2.83 -4.85 14.39
CA VAL A 264 -4.13 -4.36 13.90
C VAL A 264 -3.94 -3.42 12.71
N ALA A 265 -3.07 -2.42 12.81
CA ALA A 265 -2.75 -1.51 11.72
C ALA A 265 -2.26 -2.24 10.47
N MET A 266 -1.37 -3.23 10.65
CA MET A 266 -0.87 -4.07 9.56
C MET A 266 -1.98 -4.93 8.95
N SER A 267 -2.86 -5.51 9.76
CA SER A 267 -3.99 -6.33 9.26
C SER A 267 -4.90 -5.50 8.36
N ILE A 268 -5.23 -4.27 8.74
CA ILE A 268 -6.02 -3.34 7.92
C ILE A 268 -5.26 -2.96 6.64
N ALA A 269 -3.97 -2.67 6.73
CA ALA A 269 -3.15 -2.32 5.57
C ALA A 269 -3.03 -3.49 4.56
N PHE A 270 -2.86 -4.72 5.05
CA PHE A 270 -2.84 -5.93 4.22
C PHE A 270 -4.22 -6.28 3.64
N ALA A 271 -5.32 -5.79 4.20
CA ALA A 271 -6.66 -5.96 3.64
C ALA A 271 -7.00 -4.98 2.51
N CYS A 272 -6.15 -3.99 2.24
CA CYS A 272 -6.34 -3.05 1.14
C CYS A 272 -6.40 -3.77 -0.22
N PRO A 273 -7.10 -3.18 -1.22
CA PRO A 273 -7.22 -3.74 -2.57
C PRO A 273 -5.87 -3.85 -3.29
N SER A 274 -5.86 -4.36 -4.50
CA SER A 274 -4.66 -4.49 -5.33
C SER A 274 -3.97 -3.14 -5.57
N ALA A 275 -2.63 -3.14 -5.58
CA ALA A 275 -1.85 -1.93 -5.77
C ALA A 275 -2.03 -1.35 -7.18
N VAL A 276 -2.29 -0.04 -7.25
CA VAL A 276 -2.39 0.73 -8.52
C VAL A 276 -1.08 0.65 -9.33
N ALA A 277 0.06 0.58 -8.65
CA ALA A 277 1.38 0.46 -9.27
C ALA A 277 1.52 -0.77 -10.19
N GLY A 278 0.69 -1.81 -10.02
CA GLY A 278 0.77 -3.03 -10.81
C GLY A 278 0.60 -2.83 -12.30
N ALA A 279 -0.37 -2.01 -12.70
CA ALA A 279 -0.59 -1.69 -14.11
C ALA A 279 0.62 -0.99 -14.74
N MET A 280 1.25 -0.08 -14.00
CA MET A 280 2.45 0.64 -14.43
C MET A 280 3.66 -0.29 -14.60
N PHE A 281 3.88 -1.19 -13.62
CA PHE A 281 4.96 -2.18 -13.72
C PHE A 281 4.74 -3.14 -14.89
N ALA A 282 3.49 -3.59 -15.11
CA ALA A 282 3.16 -4.44 -16.24
C ALA A 282 3.38 -3.74 -17.59
N GLU A 283 3.03 -2.46 -17.70
CA GLU A 283 3.27 -1.66 -18.89
C GLU A 283 4.76 -1.50 -19.18
N LYS A 284 5.54 -1.17 -18.14
CA LYS A 284 6.99 -0.93 -18.28
C LYS A 284 7.80 -2.21 -18.53
N PHE A 285 7.37 -3.34 -17.96
CA PHE A 285 8.13 -4.60 -17.97
C PHE A 285 7.46 -5.73 -18.78
N GLY A 286 6.35 -5.47 -19.48
CA GLY A 286 5.76 -6.38 -20.46
C GLY A 286 4.72 -7.35 -19.89
N GLY A 287 4.07 -7.02 -18.78
CA GLY A 287 2.97 -7.77 -18.18
C GLY A 287 1.60 -7.53 -18.84
N ASN A 288 0.52 -8.09 -18.27
CA ASN A 288 -0.85 -7.83 -18.69
C ASN A 288 -1.43 -6.63 -17.95
N THR A 289 -1.25 -5.43 -18.52
CA THR A 289 -1.71 -4.15 -17.97
C THR A 289 -3.24 -4.08 -17.87
N ASP A 290 -3.97 -4.60 -18.87
CA ASP A 290 -5.43 -4.58 -18.88
C ASP A 290 -6.02 -5.39 -17.72
N LEU A 291 -5.52 -6.60 -17.48
CA LEU A 291 -5.93 -7.44 -16.36
C LEU A 291 -5.65 -6.76 -15.01
N LEU A 292 -4.46 -6.19 -14.83
CA LEU A 292 -4.09 -5.51 -13.58
C LEU A 292 -4.94 -4.27 -13.33
N THR A 293 -5.20 -3.46 -14.36
CA THR A 293 -6.07 -2.30 -14.25
C THR A 293 -7.48 -2.71 -13.81
N LYS A 294 -8.04 -3.73 -14.45
CA LYS A 294 -9.39 -4.25 -14.12
C LYS A 294 -9.44 -4.89 -12.74
N ALA A 295 -8.43 -5.69 -12.37
CA ALA A 295 -8.34 -6.29 -11.03
C ALA A 295 -8.24 -5.22 -9.94
N THR A 296 -7.41 -4.19 -10.13
CA THR A 296 -7.32 -3.05 -9.21
C THR A 296 -8.66 -2.32 -9.11
N ALA A 297 -9.34 -2.10 -10.24
CA ALA A 297 -10.66 -1.48 -10.30
C ALA A 297 -11.68 -2.21 -9.43
N ILE A 298 -11.86 -3.51 -9.68
CA ILE A 298 -12.84 -4.32 -8.96
C ILE A 298 -12.48 -4.47 -7.50
N THR A 299 -11.22 -4.77 -7.19
CA THR A 299 -10.79 -4.92 -5.79
C THR A 299 -10.97 -3.63 -5.02
N THR A 300 -10.70 -2.46 -5.62
CA THR A 300 -10.95 -1.16 -5.01
C THR A 300 -12.45 -0.95 -4.75
N LEU A 301 -13.31 -1.21 -5.73
CA LEU A 301 -14.77 -1.05 -5.56
C LEU A 301 -15.31 -1.97 -4.45
N LEU A 302 -14.92 -3.24 -4.43
CA LEU A 302 -15.40 -4.20 -3.43
C LEU A 302 -14.76 -4.02 -2.06
N SER A 303 -13.64 -3.29 -1.95
CA SER A 303 -13.00 -3.00 -0.67
C SER A 303 -13.86 -2.17 0.27
N ILE A 304 -14.85 -1.44 -0.25
CA ILE A 304 -15.83 -0.70 0.56
C ILE A 304 -16.59 -1.63 1.53
N ILE A 305 -16.73 -2.90 1.16
CA ILE A 305 -17.40 -3.92 1.99
C ILE A 305 -16.36 -4.70 2.79
N THR A 306 -15.26 -5.11 2.16
CA THR A 306 -14.33 -6.06 2.78
C THR A 306 -13.44 -5.42 3.85
N ILE A 307 -13.07 -4.15 3.72
CA ILE A 307 -12.25 -3.45 4.73
C ILE A 307 -13.00 -3.33 6.07
N PRO A 308 -14.25 -2.83 6.13
CA PRO A 308 -15.00 -2.80 7.39
C PRO A 308 -15.17 -4.18 8.05
N LEU A 309 -15.27 -5.25 7.25
CA LEU A 309 -15.35 -6.61 7.78
C LEU A 309 -14.03 -7.04 8.44
N VAL A 310 -12.88 -6.70 7.85
CA VAL A 310 -11.58 -6.97 8.46
C VAL A 310 -11.38 -6.13 9.72
N CYS A 311 -11.76 -4.85 9.70
CA CYS A 311 -11.73 -4.00 10.90
C CYS A 311 -12.59 -4.58 12.01
N ALA A 312 -13.80 -5.07 11.70
CA ALA A 312 -14.66 -5.73 12.68
C ALA A 312 -14.03 -7.01 13.25
N ALA A 313 -13.37 -7.82 12.40
CA ALA A 313 -12.64 -9.00 12.83
C ALA A 313 -11.47 -8.65 13.76
N CYS A 314 -10.69 -7.62 13.43
CA CYS A 314 -9.61 -7.12 14.29
C CYS A 314 -10.16 -6.66 15.64
N ASN A 315 -11.24 -5.87 15.64
CA ASN A 315 -11.87 -5.34 16.87
C ASN A 315 -12.48 -6.43 17.76
N MET A 316 -12.82 -7.62 17.22
CA MET A 316 -13.25 -8.76 18.04
C MET A 316 -12.11 -9.41 18.83
N VAL A 317 -10.88 -9.33 18.32
CA VAL A 317 -9.70 -9.91 18.96
C VAL A 317 -9.00 -8.88 19.85
N TYR A 318 -8.80 -7.68 19.33
CA TYR A 318 -8.17 -6.55 20.02
C TYR A 318 -9.07 -5.32 19.84
N PRO A 319 -9.80 -4.91 20.90
CA PRO A 319 -10.68 -3.74 20.85
C PRO A 319 -9.91 -2.48 20.46
N MET A 320 -10.45 -1.76 19.45
CA MET A 320 -9.91 -0.51 18.90
C MET A 320 -10.67 0.68 19.46
#